data_1650554b69e50dc0cb51db8a2f0cd143
#
_entry.id   1650554b69e50dc0cb51db8a2f0cd143
#
_cell.length_a   1.000
_cell.length_b   1.000
_cell.length_c   1.000
_cell.angle_alpha   90.00
_cell.angle_beta   90.00
_cell.angle_gamma   90.00
#
_symmetry.space_group_name_H-M   'P 1'
#
loop_
_entity.id
_entity.type
_entity.pdbx_description
1 polymer ?
#
loop_
_entity_poly.entity_id
_entity_poly.type
_entity_poly.pdbx_seq_one_letter_code
_entity_poly.pdbx_strand_id
1 'polypeptide(L)'
;AEVRSRSMSCNCMTRTSQQKCQSMRKWSWIMEVEHVTHEFKPIYNKESKVLMLGTMPSPKSREVGFYYGHPRNRFWKVLSDVCGEEVPETKKDKITFALRNHIAVWDVLAGCEIRGADDSSIRNPKPNDMNLILKEAPIQAIFATGQKAAQLYRRYCYKDTGIEIICLPSTSPANCRVSYEELYEAYSVIQEYIR
;
A
#
# COMPACT_ATOMS: atom_id res chain seq x y z
N ALA A 1 -69.37 17.34 -37.05
CA ALA A 1 -69.16 17.07 -35.63
C ALA A 1 -67.63 16.72 -35.41
N GLU A 2 -66.90 17.78 -34.95
CA GLU A 2 -65.50 17.69 -34.59
C GLU A 2 -65.38 17.09 -33.18
N VAL A 3 -64.55 16.07 -33.03
CA VAL A 3 -64.08 15.60 -31.71
C VAL A 3 -62.59 15.94 -31.57
N ARG A 4 -62.33 16.97 -30.75
CA ARG A 4 -60.95 17.32 -30.36
C ARG A 4 -60.41 16.32 -29.37
N SER A 5 -59.29 15.67 -29.72
CA SER A 5 -58.47 14.91 -28.78
C SER A 5 -57.60 15.84 -27.95
N ARG A 6 -57.77 15.84 -26.63
CA ARG A 6 -56.88 16.52 -25.66
C ARG A 6 -55.71 15.57 -25.33
N SER A 7 -54.52 16.02 -25.66
CA SER A 7 -53.26 15.42 -25.15
C SER A 7 -53.12 15.78 -23.66
N MET A 8 -53.08 14.78 -22.79
CA MET A 8 -52.65 14.92 -21.39
C MET A 8 -51.14 14.86 -21.31
N SER A 9 -50.51 15.97 -21.03
CA SER A 9 -49.11 16.02 -20.64
C SER A 9 -48.95 15.51 -19.19
N CYS A 10 -48.24 14.40 -19.04
CA CYS A 10 -47.87 13.88 -17.73
C CYS A 10 -46.64 14.64 -17.25
N ASN A 11 -46.86 15.69 -16.44
CA ASN A 11 -45.79 16.42 -15.79
C ASN A 11 -46.11 16.51 -14.30
N CYS A 12 -45.81 15.48 -13.55
CA CYS A 12 -45.84 15.52 -12.09
C CYS A 12 -44.78 14.59 -11.49
N MET A 13 -43.49 14.93 -11.69
CA MET A 13 -42.47 14.49 -10.77
C MET A 13 -42.29 15.55 -9.69
N THR A 14 -42.70 15.22 -8.49
CA THR A 14 -42.67 16.11 -7.34
C THR A 14 -41.24 16.48 -6.97
N ARG A 15 -41.00 17.76 -6.65
CA ARG A 15 -39.70 18.32 -6.21
C ARG A 15 -38.97 17.49 -5.11
N THR A 16 -39.71 16.72 -4.34
CA THR A 16 -39.21 15.83 -3.27
C THR A 16 -38.44 14.63 -3.79
N SER A 17 -38.77 14.07 -4.95
CA SER A 17 -38.03 12.92 -5.53
C SER A 17 -36.69 13.32 -6.16
N GLN A 18 -36.64 14.54 -6.75
CA GLN A 18 -35.38 15.07 -7.27
C GLN A 18 -34.37 15.46 -6.17
N GLN A 19 -34.87 16.05 -5.06
CA GLN A 19 -34.04 16.37 -3.90
C GLN A 19 -33.51 15.12 -3.18
N LYS A 20 -34.33 14.06 -3.05
CA LYS A 20 -33.86 12.76 -2.52
C LYS A 20 -32.82 12.11 -3.42
N CYS A 21 -32.99 12.16 -4.74
CA CYS A 21 -32.00 11.58 -5.67
C CYS A 21 -30.69 12.39 -5.70
N GLN A 22 -30.71 13.71 -5.51
CA GLN A 22 -29.50 14.53 -5.38
C GLN A 22 -28.81 14.36 -4.03
N SER A 23 -29.54 14.17 -2.93
CA SER A 23 -28.95 13.87 -1.63
C SER A 23 -28.28 12.50 -1.63
N MET A 24 -28.89 11.47 -2.22
CA MET A 24 -28.30 10.13 -2.33
C MET A 24 -27.03 10.11 -3.20
N ARG A 25 -26.93 10.95 -4.23
CA ARG A 25 -25.67 11.07 -5.02
C ARG A 25 -24.56 11.82 -4.29
N LYS A 26 -24.89 12.70 -3.37
CA LYS A 26 -23.92 13.47 -2.59
C LYS A 26 -23.27 12.63 -1.47
N TRP A 27 -23.92 11.54 -1.06
CA TRP A 27 -23.43 10.65 0.01
C TRP A 27 -22.55 9.48 -0.50
N SER A 28 -22.54 9.20 -1.80
CA SER A 28 -21.74 8.07 -2.35
C SER A 28 -20.25 8.38 -2.53
N TRP A 29 -19.78 9.59 -2.25
CA TRP A 29 -18.40 10.03 -2.44
C TRP A 29 -17.64 10.34 -1.14
N ILE A 30 -18.29 10.23 0.01
CA ILE A 30 -17.61 10.36 1.29
C ILE A 30 -17.10 8.96 1.62
N MET A 31 -15.90 8.64 1.15
CA MET A 31 -15.17 7.48 1.69
C MET A 31 -15.00 7.72 3.19
N GLU A 32 -15.63 6.88 4.00
CA GLU A 32 -15.52 6.96 5.46
C GLU A 32 -14.06 6.80 5.89
N VAL A 33 -13.69 7.53 6.94
CA VAL A 33 -12.38 7.32 7.59
C VAL A 33 -12.45 5.99 8.30
N GLU A 34 -11.59 5.07 7.91
CA GLU A 34 -11.47 3.74 8.50
C GLU A 34 -10.31 3.75 9.51
N HIS A 35 -10.55 3.22 10.70
CA HIS A 35 -9.47 2.92 11.63
C HIS A 35 -8.89 1.56 11.26
N VAL A 36 -7.64 1.53 10.83
CA VAL A 36 -6.95 0.33 10.36
C VAL A 36 -5.84 -0.05 11.32
N THR A 37 -5.84 -1.31 11.75
CA THR A 37 -4.75 -1.93 12.50
C THR A 37 -3.97 -2.86 11.58
N HIS A 38 -2.66 -2.84 11.69
CA HIS A 38 -1.76 -3.72 10.94
C HIS A 38 -1.71 -5.09 11.61
N GLU A 39 -2.24 -6.11 10.93
CA GLU A 39 -2.35 -7.47 11.47
C GLU A 39 -1.24 -8.42 10.98
N PHE A 40 -0.44 -8.00 9.98
CA PHE A 40 0.58 -8.85 9.41
C PHE A 40 1.84 -8.85 10.28
N LYS A 41 2.32 -10.05 10.57
CA LYS A 41 3.62 -10.22 11.21
C LYS A 41 4.73 -9.86 10.23
N PRO A 42 5.83 -9.24 10.68
CA PRO A 42 6.97 -8.97 9.79
C PRO A 42 7.55 -10.28 9.24
N ILE A 43 8.01 -10.23 8.01
CA ILE A 43 8.76 -11.30 7.37
C ILE A 43 10.23 -10.99 7.58
N TYR A 44 10.94 -11.78 8.36
CA TYR A 44 12.39 -11.66 8.57
C TYR A 44 12.96 -12.94 9.21
N ASN A 45 14.26 -13.08 9.16
CA ASN A 45 15.03 -14.06 9.91
C ASN A 45 16.38 -13.45 10.36
N LYS A 46 17.18 -14.23 11.05
CA LYS A 46 18.50 -13.80 11.57
C LYS A 46 19.53 -13.49 10.48
N GLU A 47 19.25 -13.83 9.24
CA GLU A 47 20.11 -13.59 8.07
C GLU A 47 19.64 -12.41 7.22
N SER A 48 18.52 -11.77 7.59
CA SER A 48 17.99 -10.61 6.86
C SER A 48 18.96 -9.44 6.94
N LYS A 49 19.34 -8.89 5.78
CA LYS A 49 20.30 -7.79 5.64
C LYS A 49 19.63 -6.48 5.25
N VAL A 50 18.48 -6.53 4.57
CA VAL A 50 17.73 -5.35 4.17
C VAL A 50 16.30 -5.43 4.68
N LEU A 51 15.72 -4.27 5.01
CA LEU A 51 14.32 -4.15 5.44
C LEU A 51 13.55 -3.29 4.45
N MET A 52 12.57 -3.90 3.79
CA MET A 52 11.64 -3.23 2.87
C MET A 52 10.39 -2.78 3.62
N LEU A 53 10.10 -1.49 3.61
CA LEU A 53 8.97 -0.90 4.32
C LEU A 53 7.94 -0.30 3.37
N GLY A 54 6.70 -0.77 3.47
CA GLY A 54 5.53 -0.04 2.98
C GLY A 54 5.02 0.98 4.00
N THR A 55 3.96 1.68 3.65
CA THR A 55 3.26 2.60 4.58
C THR A 55 2.37 1.83 5.52
N MET A 56 1.41 1.09 4.96
CA MET A 56 0.33 0.34 5.59
C MET A 56 -0.26 -0.63 4.55
N PRO A 57 -0.76 -1.81 4.92
CA PRO A 57 -1.41 -2.70 3.98
C PRO A 57 -2.62 -2.04 3.32
N SER A 58 -2.64 -2.02 1.97
CA SER A 58 -3.78 -1.53 1.21
C SER A 58 -5.04 -2.37 1.49
N PRO A 59 -6.27 -1.87 1.20
CA PRO A 59 -7.49 -2.65 1.37
C PRO A 59 -7.41 -4.02 0.69
N LYS A 60 -6.86 -4.09 -0.52
CA LYS A 60 -6.69 -5.36 -1.23
C LYS A 60 -5.65 -6.28 -0.58
N SER A 61 -4.58 -5.73 0.00
CA SER A 61 -3.61 -6.51 0.76
C SER A 61 -4.22 -7.09 2.04
N ARG A 62 -5.09 -6.33 2.72
CA ARG A 62 -5.84 -6.80 3.90
C ARG A 62 -6.82 -7.92 3.53
N GLU A 63 -7.57 -7.77 2.43
CA GLU A 63 -8.49 -8.79 1.90
C GLU A 63 -7.74 -10.10 1.58
N VAL A 64 -6.60 -9.99 0.89
CA VAL A 64 -5.74 -11.15 0.56
C VAL A 64 -5.03 -11.70 1.80
N GLY A 65 -4.83 -10.88 2.84
CA GLY A 65 -4.08 -11.23 4.05
C GLY A 65 -2.58 -11.38 3.79
N PHE A 66 -1.99 -10.53 2.95
CA PHE A 66 -0.56 -10.57 2.66
C PHE A 66 -0.01 -9.25 2.07
N TYR A 67 1.29 -9.01 2.26
CA TYR A 67 2.02 -7.83 1.76
C TYR A 67 1.94 -7.72 0.25
N TYR A 68 1.69 -6.50 -0.23
CA TYR A 68 1.63 -6.18 -1.66
C TYR A 68 0.69 -7.10 -2.45
N GLY A 69 -0.46 -7.50 -1.82
CA GLY A 69 -1.39 -8.51 -2.33
C GLY A 69 -2.27 -8.06 -3.49
N HIS A 70 -2.22 -6.80 -3.92
CA HIS A 70 -2.97 -6.35 -5.10
C HIS A 70 -2.38 -6.99 -6.37
N PRO A 71 -3.19 -7.63 -7.25
CA PRO A 71 -2.68 -8.38 -8.42
C PRO A 71 -1.79 -7.56 -9.37
N ARG A 72 -2.06 -6.25 -9.48
CA ARG A 72 -1.27 -5.33 -10.32
C ARG A 72 -0.13 -4.64 -9.55
N ASN A 73 0.15 -5.02 -8.30
CA ASN A 73 1.30 -4.48 -7.58
C ASN A 73 2.57 -5.12 -8.12
N ARG A 74 3.56 -4.30 -8.44
CA ARG A 74 4.82 -4.71 -9.09
C ARG A 74 5.91 -5.14 -8.10
N PHE A 75 5.65 -5.11 -6.78
CA PHE A 75 6.66 -5.35 -5.74
C PHE A 75 7.36 -6.72 -5.87
N TRP A 76 6.58 -7.80 -5.86
CA TRP A 76 7.15 -9.15 -5.93
C TRP A 76 7.85 -9.40 -7.26
N LYS A 77 7.28 -8.88 -8.36
CA LYS A 77 7.90 -9.00 -9.69
C LYS A 77 9.25 -8.28 -9.75
N VAL A 78 9.32 -7.01 -9.33
CA VAL A 78 10.58 -6.25 -9.41
C VAL A 78 11.66 -6.82 -8.51
N LEU A 79 11.31 -7.30 -7.29
CA LEU A 79 12.29 -7.96 -6.43
C LEU A 79 12.81 -9.27 -7.03
N SER A 80 11.93 -10.06 -7.65
CA SER A 80 12.35 -11.31 -8.31
C SER A 80 13.30 -11.04 -9.47
N ASP A 81 12.99 -10.07 -10.32
CA ASP A 81 13.84 -9.71 -11.45
C ASP A 81 15.20 -9.16 -10.95
N VAL A 82 15.22 -8.36 -9.87
CA VAL A 82 16.45 -7.88 -9.22
C VAL A 82 17.29 -9.03 -8.65
N CYS A 83 16.65 -10.03 -8.06
CA CYS A 83 17.34 -11.21 -7.53
C CYS A 83 17.71 -12.25 -8.61
N GLY A 84 17.22 -12.09 -9.84
CA GLY A 84 17.43 -13.05 -10.93
C GLY A 84 16.66 -14.36 -10.73
N GLU A 85 15.50 -14.31 -10.12
CA GLU A 85 14.64 -15.46 -9.81
C GLU A 85 13.23 -15.34 -10.41
N GLU A 86 12.54 -16.47 -10.47
CA GLU A 86 11.13 -16.48 -10.88
C GLU A 86 10.22 -15.78 -9.85
N VAL A 87 9.12 -15.20 -10.35
CA VAL A 87 8.15 -14.50 -9.50
C VAL A 87 7.42 -15.50 -8.60
N PRO A 88 7.50 -15.37 -7.26
CA PRO A 88 6.85 -16.31 -6.35
C PRO A 88 5.32 -16.16 -6.40
N GLU A 89 4.61 -17.26 -6.53
CA GLU A 89 3.16 -17.25 -6.70
C GLU A 89 2.42 -17.26 -5.37
N THR A 90 2.72 -18.23 -4.51
CA THR A 90 2.00 -18.39 -3.24
C THR A 90 2.57 -17.48 -2.13
N LYS A 91 1.79 -17.30 -1.05
CA LYS A 91 2.27 -16.58 0.15
C LYS A 91 3.52 -17.25 0.73
N LYS A 92 3.55 -18.59 0.74
CA LYS A 92 4.69 -19.36 1.24
C LYS A 92 5.93 -19.13 0.38
N ASP A 93 5.77 -19.13 -0.95
CA ASP A 93 6.88 -18.93 -1.87
C ASP A 93 7.44 -17.51 -1.73
N LYS A 94 6.58 -16.51 -1.54
CA LYS A 94 6.98 -15.12 -1.28
C LYS A 94 7.77 -14.96 0.01
N ILE A 95 7.36 -15.64 1.08
CA ILE A 95 8.12 -15.66 2.34
C ILE A 95 9.47 -16.34 2.12
N THR A 96 9.48 -17.52 1.52
CA THR A 96 10.71 -18.28 1.25
C THR A 96 11.68 -17.49 0.36
N PHE A 97 11.16 -16.85 -0.70
CA PHE A 97 11.93 -15.98 -1.58
C PHE A 97 12.58 -14.81 -0.81
N ALA A 98 11.78 -14.06 -0.03
CA ALA A 98 12.31 -12.93 0.72
C ALA A 98 13.42 -13.35 1.70
N LEU A 99 13.19 -14.39 2.49
CA LEU A 99 14.15 -14.88 3.48
C LEU A 99 15.43 -15.43 2.85
N ARG A 100 15.31 -16.18 1.74
CA ARG A 100 16.46 -16.72 0.99
C ARG A 100 17.34 -15.61 0.41
N ASN A 101 16.74 -14.48 0.02
CA ASN A 101 17.44 -13.32 -0.50
C ASN A 101 17.80 -12.28 0.57
N HIS A 102 17.78 -12.66 1.85
CA HIS A 102 18.11 -11.78 2.97
C HIS A 102 17.25 -10.52 3.07
N ILE A 103 16.02 -10.57 2.56
CA ILE A 103 15.07 -9.45 2.52
C ILE A 103 14.04 -9.61 3.63
N ALA A 104 14.00 -8.66 4.56
CA ALA A 104 12.89 -8.50 5.49
C ALA A 104 11.81 -7.60 4.86
N VAL A 105 10.54 -7.86 5.19
CA VAL A 105 9.39 -7.07 4.70
C VAL A 105 8.46 -6.72 5.84
N TRP A 106 8.13 -5.45 5.95
CA TRP A 106 7.14 -4.94 6.90
C TRP A 106 6.50 -3.63 6.39
N ASP A 107 5.78 -2.94 7.27
CA ASP A 107 5.24 -1.60 7.04
C ASP A 107 5.64 -0.66 8.18
N VAL A 108 5.67 0.64 7.90
CA VAL A 108 6.03 1.66 8.91
C VAL A 108 4.97 1.74 10.00
N LEU A 109 3.69 1.61 9.65
CA LEU A 109 2.59 1.83 10.59
C LEU A 109 2.02 0.54 11.15
N ALA A 110 1.82 0.50 12.46
CA ALA A 110 1.03 -0.49 13.18
C ALA A 110 -0.47 -0.17 13.12
N GLY A 111 -0.84 1.09 12.89
CA GLY A 111 -2.22 1.52 12.77
C GLY A 111 -2.35 2.98 12.38
N CYS A 112 -3.48 3.33 11.80
CA CYS A 112 -3.82 4.70 11.46
C CYS A 112 -5.31 4.83 11.13
N GLU A 113 -5.76 6.06 10.99
CA GLU A 113 -7.02 6.38 10.32
C GLU A 113 -6.72 6.75 8.87
N ILE A 114 -7.42 6.13 7.92
CA ILE A 114 -7.19 6.30 6.49
C ILE A 114 -8.51 6.23 5.71
N ARG A 115 -8.56 6.86 4.54
CA ARG A 115 -9.65 6.74 3.58
C ARG A 115 -9.24 5.81 2.44
N GLY A 116 -9.75 4.59 2.43
CA GLY A 116 -9.43 3.60 1.40
C GLY A 116 -7.93 3.34 1.27
N ALA A 117 -7.35 3.62 0.10
CA ALA A 117 -5.92 3.44 -0.19
C ALA A 117 -5.16 4.78 -0.35
N ASP A 118 -5.75 5.90 0.11
CA ASP A 118 -5.15 7.22 -0.04
C ASP A 118 -4.21 7.54 1.13
N ASP A 119 -2.92 7.30 0.93
CA ASP A 119 -1.86 7.59 1.91
C ASP A 119 -1.82 9.06 2.34
N SER A 120 -2.35 10.00 1.55
CA SER A 120 -2.42 11.41 1.91
C SER A 120 -3.46 11.69 3.01
N SER A 121 -4.44 10.81 3.13
CA SER A 121 -5.52 10.89 4.11
C SER A 121 -5.16 10.37 5.50
N ILE A 122 -3.96 9.78 5.67
CA ILE A 122 -3.51 9.18 6.95
C ILE A 122 -3.56 10.20 8.09
N ARG A 123 -4.26 9.81 9.18
CA ARG A 123 -4.37 10.52 10.45
C ARG A 123 -4.02 9.58 11.60
N ASN A 124 -3.63 10.17 12.73
CA ASN A 124 -3.34 9.44 13.97
C ASN A 124 -2.41 8.22 13.75
N PRO A 125 -1.27 8.37 13.03
CA PRO A 125 -0.39 7.25 12.71
C PRO A 125 0.26 6.71 13.98
N LYS A 126 0.24 5.37 14.13
CA LYS A 126 0.96 4.62 15.17
C LYS A 126 2.05 3.82 14.47
N PRO A 127 3.34 4.08 14.70
CA PRO A 127 4.41 3.33 14.06
C PRO A 127 4.54 1.93 14.65
N ASN A 128 5.09 1.02 13.84
CA ASN A 128 5.61 -0.25 14.32
C ASN A 128 6.94 -0.05 15.05
N ASP A 129 7.24 -0.92 16.00
CA ASP A 129 8.56 -0.94 16.66
C ASP A 129 9.57 -1.69 15.78
N MET A 130 10.39 -0.94 15.05
CA MET A 130 11.42 -1.49 14.17
C MET A 130 12.48 -2.30 14.92
N ASN A 131 12.67 -2.06 16.23
CA ASN A 131 13.61 -2.79 17.06
C ASN A 131 13.27 -4.27 17.19
N LEU A 132 12.02 -4.65 16.92
CA LEU A 132 11.64 -6.07 16.83
C LEU A 132 12.50 -6.82 15.81
N ILE A 133 12.82 -6.19 14.69
CA ILE A 133 13.65 -6.80 13.62
C ILE A 133 15.13 -6.50 13.85
N LEU A 134 15.46 -5.24 14.15
CA LEU A 134 16.84 -4.78 14.23
C LEU A 134 17.68 -5.45 15.34
N LYS A 135 17.02 -5.93 16.41
CA LYS A 135 17.68 -6.69 17.48
C LYS A 135 18.01 -8.13 17.10
N GLU A 136 17.31 -8.69 16.12
CA GLU A 136 17.44 -10.10 15.74
C GLU A 136 18.14 -10.31 14.41
N ALA A 137 18.12 -9.33 13.51
CA ALA A 137 18.66 -9.42 12.17
C ALA A 137 19.68 -8.30 11.90
N PRO A 138 20.80 -8.60 11.22
CA PRO A 138 21.87 -7.64 10.90
C PRO A 138 21.47 -6.74 9.73
N ILE A 139 20.40 -5.95 9.89
CA ILE A 139 19.91 -5.05 8.86
C ILE A 139 20.94 -3.96 8.56
N GLN A 140 21.42 -3.92 7.32
CA GLN A 140 22.41 -2.98 6.82
C GLN A 140 21.78 -1.76 6.15
N ALA A 141 20.58 -1.93 5.55
CA ALA A 141 19.85 -0.87 4.88
C ALA A 141 18.33 -1.02 5.05
N ILE A 142 17.66 0.12 5.14
CA ILE A 142 16.20 0.21 5.19
C ILE A 142 15.70 0.94 3.95
N PHE A 143 14.75 0.35 3.23
CA PHE A 143 14.18 0.88 2.01
C PHE A 143 12.70 1.16 2.19
N ALA A 144 12.24 2.34 1.79
CA ALA A 144 10.82 2.67 1.70
C ALA A 144 10.29 2.47 0.29
N THR A 145 9.16 1.79 0.14
CA THR A 145 8.45 1.64 -1.12
C THR A 145 7.49 2.82 -1.37
N GLY A 146 8.07 4.02 -1.53
CA GLY A 146 7.37 5.26 -1.80
C GLY A 146 7.63 6.36 -0.78
N GLN A 147 7.40 7.59 -1.20
CA GLN A 147 7.70 8.82 -0.44
C GLN A 147 6.97 8.88 0.90
N LYS A 148 5.71 8.41 0.96
CA LYS A 148 4.93 8.47 2.20
C LYS A 148 5.51 7.58 3.28
N ALA A 149 5.91 6.35 2.93
CA ALA A 149 6.59 5.44 3.85
C ALA A 149 7.89 6.06 4.38
N ALA A 150 8.71 6.65 3.48
CA ALA A 150 9.95 7.33 3.87
C ALA A 150 9.70 8.51 4.81
N GLN A 151 8.71 9.35 4.54
CA GLN A 151 8.36 10.50 5.40
C GLN A 151 7.92 10.04 6.80
N LEU A 152 7.06 9.00 6.87
CA LEU A 152 6.57 8.49 8.15
C LEU A 152 7.70 7.82 8.95
N TYR A 153 8.55 7.03 8.29
CA TYR A 153 9.71 6.44 8.93
C TYR A 153 10.64 7.49 9.53
N ARG A 154 11.04 8.51 8.75
CA ARG A 154 11.90 9.60 9.24
C ARG A 154 11.28 10.32 10.42
N ARG A 155 9.97 10.52 10.40
CA ARG A 155 9.27 11.24 11.47
C ARG A 155 9.11 10.43 12.75
N TYR A 156 8.87 9.13 12.65
CA TYR A 156 8.44 8.33 13.81
C TYR A 156 9.40 7.21 14.21
N CYS A 157 10.23 6.70 13.30
CA CYS A 157 11.08 5.55 13.55
C CYS A 157 12.57 5.88 13.56
N TYR A 158 13.02 6.84 12.75
CA TYR A 158 14.44 7.15 12.57
C TYR A 158 15.18 7.45 13.88
N LYS A 159 14.55 8.21 14.80
CA LYS A 159 15.15 8.55 16.09
C LYS A 159 15.53 7.32 16.92
N ASP A 160 14.72 6.25 16.81
CA ASP A 160 14.90 5.04 17.60
C ASP A 160 15.82 4.02 16.91
N THR A 161 15.89 4.06 15.58
CA THR A 161 16.69 3.11 14.79
C THR A 161 18.08 3.64 14.44
N GLY A 162 18.23 4.95 14.27
CA GLY A 162 19.47 5.59 13.81
C GLY A 162 19.90 5.26 12.37
N ILE A 163 19.09 4.47 11.63
CA ILE A 163 19.40 4.05 10.26
C ILE A 163 18.63 4.94 9.28
N GLU A 164 19.34 5.60 8.35
CA GLU A 164 18.70 6.40 7.32
C GLU A 164 17.94 5.52 6.32
N ILE A 165 16.76 5.98 5.88
CA ILE A 165 15.94 5.24 4.95
C ILE A 165 16.18 5.68 3.51
N ILE A 166 16.39 4.70 2.62
CA ILE A 166 16.51 4.90 1.17
C ILE A 166 15.11 4.84 0.56
N CYS A 167 14.71 5.92 -0.11
CA CYS A 167 13.38 5.99 -0.71
C CYS A 167 13.40 5.46 -2.14
N LEU A 168 12.69 4.36 -2.39
CA LEU A 168 12.46 3.79 -3.71
C LEU A 168 11.09 4.23 -4.26
N PRO A 169 10.90 4.24 -5.58
CA PRO A 169 9.59 4.51 -6.18
C PRO A 169 8.54 3.49 -5.72
N SER A 170 7.31 3.95 -5.53
CA SER A 170 6.21 3.07 -5.14
C SER A 170 5.87 2.07 -6.24
N THR A 171 5.72 0.79 -5.87
CA THR A 171 5.30 -0.31 -6.76
C THR A 171 3.78 -0.40 -6.92
N SER A 172 3.03 0.45 -6.22
CA SER A 172 1.57 0.50 -6.29
C SER A 172 1.08 0.73 -7.72
N PRO A 173 -0.01 0.06 -8.15
CA PRO A 173 -0.64 0.33 -9.44
C PRO A 173 -1.14 1.78 -9.59
N ALA A 174 -1.32 2.50 -8.49
CA ALA A 174 -1.65 3.94 -8.51
C ALA A 174 -0.48 4.81 -9.00
N ASN A 175 0.76 4.32 -8.90
CA ASN A 175 1.95 5.00 -9.40
C ASN A 175 2.23 4.62 -10.86
N CYS A 176 1.34 5.03 -11.78
CA CYS A 176 1.46 4.72 -13.20
C CYS A 176 2.48 5.61 -13.95
N ARG A 177 3.06 6.61 -13.30
CA ARG A 177 4.05 7.52 -13.91
C ARG A 177 5.44 6.90 -14.03
N VAL A 178 5.75 5.93 -13.17
CA VAL A 178 7.04 5.24 -13.15
C VAL A 178 6.94 3.97 -13.99
N SER A 179 7.75 3.85 -15.02
CA SER A 179 7.84 2.67 -15.88
C SER A 179 8.35 1.45 -15.08
N TYR A 180 8.29 0.28 -15.68
CA TYR A 180 8.83 -0.92 -15.06
C TYR A 180 10.36 -0.90 -15.02
N GLU A 181 10.97 -0.40 -16.10
CA GLU A 181 12.41 -0.24 -16.25
C GLU A 181 12.98 0.70 -15.18
N GLU A 182 12.35 1.86 -14.97
CA GLU A 182 12.72 2.78 -13.90
C GLU A 182 12.58 2.16 -12.50
N LEU A 183 11.56 1.32 -12.28
CA LEU A 183 11.44 0.56 -11.03
C LEU A 183 12.59 -0.43 -10.87
N TYR A 184 12.89 -1.21 -11.91
CA TYR A 184 13.96 -2.21 -11.88
C TYR A 184 15.32 -1.55 -11.59
N GLU A 185 15.63 -0.46 -12.29
CA GLU A 185 16.86 0.30 -12.06
C GLU A 185 16.95 0.81 -10.61
N ALA A 186 15.88 1.45 -10.11
CA ALA A 186 15.87 1.97 -8.75
C ALA A 186 15.99 0.87 -7.68
N TYR A 187 15.36 -0.29 -7.89
CA TYR A 187 15.40 -1.41 -6.95
C TYR A 187 16.70 -2.22 -7.03
N SER A 188 17.48 -2.10 -8.11
CA SER A 188 18.76 -2.82 -8.28
C SER A 188 19.80 -2.46 -7.22
N VAL A 189 19.69 -1.30 -6.59
CA VAL A 189 20.55 -0.90 -5.45
C VAL A 189 20.47 -1.89 -4.28
N ILE A 190 19.39 -2.64 -4.14
CA ILE A 190 19.22 -3.65 -3.08
C ILE A 190 20.31 -4.72 -3.18
N GLN A 191 20.78 -5.04 -4.40
CA GLN A 191 21.83 -6.05 -4.63
C GLN A 191 23.15 -5.72 -3.93
N GLU A 192 23.45 -4.45 -3.67
CA GLU A 192 24.67 -4.03 -2.95
C GLU A 192 24.70 -4.50 -1.49
N TYR A 193 23.52 -4.78 -0.93
CA TYR A 193 23.36 -5.15 0.49
C TYR A 193 23.06 -6.63 0.72
N ILE A 194 22.47 -7.32 -0.27
CA ILE A 194 22.04 -8.72 -0.10
C ILE A 194 23.07 -9.75 -0.57
N ARG A 195 24.08 -9.32 -1.31
CA ARG A 195 25.21 -10.17 -1.77
C ARG A 195 26.16 -10.56 -0.64
#